data_3591858638f61eba84c1528efaf33e2a
#
_entry.id   3591858638f61eba84c1528efaf33e2a
#
_cell.length_a   1.000
_cell.length_b   1.000
_cell.length_c   1.000
_cell.angle_alpha   90.00
_cell.angle_beta   90.00
_cell.angle_gamma   90.00
#
_symmetry.space_group_name_H-M   'P 1'
#
loop_
_entity.id
_entity.type
_entity.pdbx_description
1 polymer ?
#
loop_
_entity_poly.entity_id
_entity_poly.type
_entity_poly.pdbx_seq_one_letter_code
_entity_poly.pdbx_strand_id
1 'polypeptide(L)'
;MSTAARSILLVDDDQDLRELLGIYLDRLGYQVRAVADGHGFREALESAPSDLVILDVMLPGEDGFSLCRWVREHPRLAQVPIIMLTASSDETDRVIGLELGADDYLGKPFSPRELQARIKALLRRAGFAQAAPSHDVLAFDDWRLDTVSHRLYHRDGEEVILTGADFALLKLFLDHPQQILDRDTIGNATRGREPMPLDRIVDMAVSRLRQRLRDIDKPPRLIRTVRGSGYLLAAHVSPAS
;
A
#
# COMPACT_ATOMS: atom_id res chain seq x y z
N MET A 1 -20.92 -18.14 9.44
CA MET A 1 -19.50 -18.46 9.14
C MET A 1 -18.68 -17.42 9.89
N SER A 2 -17.89 -17.85 10.88
CA SER A 2 -17.05 -16.93 11.67
C SER A 2 -15.93 -16.42 10.76
N THR A 3 -15.95 -15.14 10.43
CA THR A 3 -14.79 -14.49 9.78
C THR A 3 -13.63 -14.57 10.75
N ALA A 4 -12.56 -15.25 10.35
CA ALA A 4 -11.32 -15.29 11.14
C ALA A 4 -10.89 -13.87 11.50
N ALA A 5 -10.49 -13.66 12.76
CA ALA A 5 -10.03 -12.35 13.21
C ALA A 5 -8.78 -11.95 12.41
N ARG A 6 -8.73 -10.70 11.95
CA ARG A 6 -7.60 -10.17 11.18
C ARG A 6 -6.39 -9.97 12.07
N SER A 7 -5.22 -10.41 11.59
CA SER A 7 -3.96 -10.34 12.30
C SER A 7 -3.22 -9.04 11.99
N ILE A 8 -2.84 -8.29 13.03
CA ILE A 8 -2.06 -7.05 12.93
C ILE A 8 -0.73 -7.24 13.66
N LEU A 9 0.36 -6.90 13.00
CA LEU A 9 1.68 -6.80 13.65
C LEU A 9 1.96 -5.32 13.96
N LEU A 10 2.14 -5.02 15.24
CA LEU A 10 2.47 -3.70 15.76
C LEU A 10 3.94 -3.66 16.17
N VAL A 11 4.69 -2.71 15.64
CA VAL A 11 6.12 -2.52 15.89
C VAL A 11 6.37 -1.10 16.35
N ASP A 12 6.79 -0.93 17.59
CA ASP A 12 7.09 0.36 18.19
C ASP A 12 8.00 0.10 19.40
N ASP A 13 8.96 0.93 19.72
CA ASP A 13 9.84 0.75 20.89
C ASP A 13 9.19 1.25 22.18
N ASP A 14 8.18 2.10 22.09
CA ASP A 14 7.40 2.59 23.24
C ASP A 14 6.45 1.49 23.76
N GLN A 15 6.76 0.97 24.96
CA GLN A 15 5.97 -0.09 25.58
C GLN A 15 4.53 0.35 25.89
N ASP A 16 4.36 1.58 26.39
CA ASP A 16 3.04 2.09 26.80
C ASP A 16 2.14 2.23 25.57
N LEU A 17 2.70 2.70 24.46
CA LEU A 17 1.98 2.80 23.20
C LEU A 17 1.61 1.42 22.64
N ARG A 18 2.52 0.44 22.70
CA ARG A 18 2.22 -0.94 22.28
C ARG A 18 1.09 -1.55 23.09
N GLU A 19 1.12 -1.39 24.42
CA GLU A 19 0.08 -1.91 25.32
C GLU A 19 -1.27 -1.24 25.08
N LEU A 20 -1.28 0.11 24.96
CA LEU A 20 -2.50 0.88 24.70
C LEU A 20 -3.15 0.49 23.37
N LEU A 21 -2.35 0.46 22.30
CA LEU A 21 -2.85 0.11 20.97
C LEU A 21 -3.25 -1.35 20.88
N GLY A 22 -2.49 -2.26 21.52
CA GLY A 22 -2.83 -3.68 21.58
C GLY A 22 -4.21 -3.89 22.20
N ILE A 23 -4.46 -3.35 23.40
CA ILE A 23 -5.77 -3.43 24.07
C ILE A 23 -6.87 -2.79 23.22
N TYR A 24 -6.60 -1.65 22.61
CA TYR A 24 -7.59 -0.94 21.78
C TYR A 24 -7.99 -1.76 20.54
N LEU A 25 -7.01 -2.30 19.82
CA LEU A 25 -7.25 -3.07 18.60
C LEU A 25 -7.86 -4.45 18.88
N ASP A 26 -7.45 -5.12 19.98
CA ASP A 26 -8.07 -6.39 20.43
C ASP A 26 -9.58 -6.21 20.73
N ARG A 27 -9.96 -5.10 21.38
CA ARG A 27 -11.36 -4.76 21.62
C ARG A 27 -12.17 -4.54 20.33
N LEU A 28 -11.50 -4.23 19.24
CA LEU A 28 -12.11 -4.09 17.91
C LEU A 28 -12.17 -5.41 17.15
N GLY A 29 -11.69 -6.52 17.74
CA GLY A 29 -11.72 -7.85 17.15
C GLY A 29 -10.53 -8.20 16.27
N TYR A 30 -9.44 -7.43 16.33
CA TYR A 30 -8.18 -7.77 15.66
C TYR A 30 -7.34 -8.70 16.56
N GLN A 31 -6.55 -9.57 15.96
CA GLN A 31 -5.49 -10.30 16.66
C GLN A 31 -4.19 -9.50 16.57
N VAL A 32 -3.71 -8.96 17.69
CA VAL A 32 -2.52 -8.10 17.69
C VAL A 32 -1.31 -8.87 18.20
N ARG A 33 -0.24 -8.83 17.41
CA ARG A 33 1.11 -9.21 17.85
C ARG A 33 1.94 -7.94 17.96
N ALA A 34 2.54 -7.67 19.11
CA ALA A 34 3.31 -6.47 19.35
C ALA A 34 4.77 -6.83 19.63
N VAL A 35 5.70 -6.15 18.96
CA VAL A 35 7.15 -6.32 19.08
C VAL A 35 7.83 -4.95 19.20
N ALA A 36 9.04 -4.94 19.79
CA ALA A 36 9.71 -3.69 20.14
C ALA A 36 10.78 -3.23 19.15
N ASP A 37 11.21 -4.10 18.25
CA ASP A 37 12.38 -3.85 17.39
C ASP A 37 12.33 -4.61 16.08
N GLY A 38 13.34 -4.36 15.22
CA GLY A 38 13.45 -4.98 13.90
C GLY A 38 13.72 -6.49 13.94
N HIS A 39 14.35 -6.99 14.98
CA HIS A 39 14.58 -8.44 15.12
C HIS A 39 13.26 -9.18 15.36
N GLY A 40 12.52 -8.75 16.39
CA GLY A 40 11.19 -9.29 16.69
C GLY A 40 10.21 -9.13 15.52
N PHE A 41 10.32 -8.04 14.76
CA PHE A 41 9.53 -7.82 13.56
C PHE A 41 9.73 -8.91 12.49
N ARG A 42 10.99 -9.21 12.14
CA ARG A 42 11.30 -10.26 11.16
C ARG A 42 10.83 -11.62 11.63
N GLU A 43 11.16 -11.98 12.85
CA GLU A 43 10.76 -13.26 13.45
C GLU A 43 9.22 -13.41 13.46
N ALA A 44 8.50 -12.35 13.83
CA ALA A 44 7.05 -12.36 13.84
C ALA A 44 6.44 -12.55 12.45
N LEU A 45 6.97 -11.89 11.40
CA LEU A 45 6.46 -12.02 10.03
C LEU A 45 6.81 -13.36 9.39
N GLU A 46 7.98 -13.92 9.71
CA GLU A 46 8.39 -15.23 9.21
C GLU A 46 7.61 -16.38 9.87
N SER A 47 7.27 -16.22 11.16
CA SER A 47 6.58 -17.26 11.94
C SER A 47 5.10 -17.41 11.59
N ALA A 48 4.42 -16.31 11.27
CA ALA A 48 3.00 -16.31 10.93
C ALA A 48 2.58 -15.12 10.06
N PRO A 49 1.62 -15.31 9.14
CA PRO A 49 1.13 -14.22 8.28
C PRO A 49 0.48 -13.10 9.10
N SER A 50 0.60 -11.88 8.60
CA SER A 50 -0.12 -10.70 9.10
C SER A 50 -0.94 -10.09 7.98
N ASP A 51 -2.17 -9.67 8.31
CA ASP A 51 -3.05 -8.97 7.36
C ASP A 51 -2.66 -7.50 7.21
N LEU A 52 -1.95 -6.92 8.20
CA LEU A 52 -1.48 -5.54 8.21
C LEU A 52 -0.32 -5.37 9.19
N VAL A 53 0.60 -4.48 8.86
CA VAL A 53 1.70 -4.04 9.73
C VAL A 53 1.49 -2.58 10.10
N ILE A 54 1.71 -2.26 11.39
CA ILE A 54 1.86 -0.91 11.92
C ILE A 54 3.32 -0.80 12.38
N LEU A 55 4.07 0.12 11.79
CA LEU A 55 5.52 0.15 11.93
C LEU A 55 6.01 1.55 12.30
N ASP A 56 6.64 1.68 13.45
CA ASP A 56 7.33 2.92 13.78
C ASP A 56 8.53 3.16 12.86
N VAL A 57 8.72 4.40 12.46
CA VAL A 57 9.91 4.85 11.72
C VAL A 57 11.14 4.82 12.61
N MET A 58 11.00 5.27 13.87
CA MET A 58 12.09 5.44 14.80
C MET A 58 12.22 4.24 15.73
N LEU A 59 12.94 3.21 15.30
CA LEU A 59 13.21 2.04 16.11
C LEU A 59 14.69 1.98 16.53
N PRO A 60 15.01 1.38 17.67
CA PRO A 60 16.40 1.21 18.10
C PRO A 60 17.14 0.22 17.18
N GLY A 61 18.32 0.62 16.75
CA GLY A 61 19.22 -0.24 15.96
C GLY A 61 18.96 -0.27 14.46
N GLU A 62 17.71 -0.31 14.00
CA GLU A 62 17.34 -0.31 12.59
C GLU A 62 16.08 0.52 12.37
N ASP A 63 16.10 1.43 11.41
CA ASP A 63 14.95 2.29 11.13
C ASP A 63 13.80 1.56 10.42
N GLY A 64 12.58 2.05 10.63
CA GLY A 64 11.38 1.46 10.04
C GLY A 64 11.34 1.51 8.51
N PHE A 65 12.06 2.45 7.90
CA PHE A 65 12.16 2.51 6.42
C PHE A 65 12.94 1.31 5.86
N SER A 66 14.03 0.92 6.53
CA SER A 66 14.80 -0.27 6.18
C SER A 66 13.96 -1.54 6.31
N LEU A 67 13.15 -1.64 7.36
CA LEU A 67 12.22 -2.76 7.56
C LEU A 67 11.10 -2.78 6.51
N CYS A 68 10.55 -1.62 6.16
CA CYS A 68 9.57 -1.49 5.09
C CYS A 68 10.14 -1.98 3.75
N ARG A 69 11.35 -1.55 3.40
CA ARG A 69 12.05 -2.01 2.20
C ARG A 69 12.25 -3.52 2.20
N TRP A 70 12.72 -4.08 3.32
CA TRP A 70 12.89 -5.52 3.47
C TRP A 70 11.59 -6.29 3.21
N VAL A 71 10.45 -5.81 3.75
CA VAL A 71 9.13 -6.43 3.46
C VAL A 71 8.81 -6.37 1.96
N ARG A 72 9.09 -5.25 1.30
CA ARG A 72 8.79 -5.06 -0.14
C ARG A 72 9.67 -5.91 -1.06
N GLU A 73 10.88 -6.21 -0.63
CA GLU A 73 11.80 -7.10 -1.34
C GLU A 73 11.52 -8.59 -1.08
N HIS A 74 10.75 -8.90 -0.01
CA HIS A 74 10.48 -10.28 0.34
C HIS A 74 9.30 -10.86 -0.46
N PRO A 75 9.46 -11.95 -1.25
CA PRO A 75 8.46 -12.42 -2.20
C PRO A 75 7.08 -12.76 -1.60
N ARG A 76 7.04 -13.19 -0.32
CA ARG A 76 5.79 -13.57 0.35
C ARG A 76 5.12 -12.42 1.12
N LEU A 77 5.87 -11.36 1.43
CA LEU A 77 5.44 -10.29 2.31
C LEU A 77 5.17 -8.97 1.56
N ALA A 78 5.62 -8.86 0.32
CA ALA A 78 5.59 -7.62 -0.45
C ALA A 78 4.19 -6.98 -0.56
N GLN A 79 3.12 -7.76 -0.40
CA GLN A 79 1.73 -7.28 -0.49
C GLN A 79 1.12 -6.92 0.88
N VAL A 80 1.79 -7.22 1.99
CA VAL A 80 1.27 -6.91 3.33
C VAL A 80 1.15 -5.39 3.47
N PRO A 81 -0.05 -4.86 3.76
CA PRO A 81 -0.25 -3.44 3.96
C PRO A 81 0.56 -2.92 5.15
N ILE A 82 1.24 -1.78 4.98
CA ILE A 82 2.07 -1.16 6.01
C ILE A 82 1.58 0.26 6.27
N ILE A 83 1.26 0.56 7.55
CA ILE A 83 1.07 1.91 8.07
C ILE A 83 2.35 2.29 8.81
N MET A 84 3.04 3.34 8.36
CA MET A 84 4.19 3.89 9.08
C MET A 84 3.71 4.88 10.15
N LEU A 85 4.24 4.73 11.38
CA LEU A 85 4.09 5.73 12.42
C LEU A 85 5.34 6.62 12.44
N THR A 86 5.17 7.94 12.46
CA THR A 86 6.30 8.87 12.45
C THR A 86 6.14 9.98 13.47
N ALA A 87 7.20 10.31 14.20
CA ALA A 87 7.24 11.48 15.09
C ALA A 87 7.43 12.79 14.31
N SER A 88 7.94 12.71 13.08
CA SER A 88 8.19 13.87 12.23
C SER A 88 6.95 14.22 11.41
N SER A 89 6.55 15.49 11.51
CA SER A 89 5.64 16.11 10.55
C SER A 89 6.37 16.54 9.27
N ASP A 90 7.66 16.14 9.12
CA ASP A 90 8.48 16.55 7.99
C ASP A 90 7.97 15.87 6.71
N GLU A 91 7.70 16.71 5.72
CA GLU A 91 7.25 16.30 4.41
C GLU A 91 8.25 15.34 3.74
N THR A 92 9.54 15.49 4.07
CA THR A 92 10.63 14.69 3.51
C THR A 92 10.56 13.22 3.93
N ASP A 93 10.33 12.93 5.22
CA ASP A 93 10.23 11.56 5.73
C ASP A 93 9.03 10.81 5.14
N ARG A 94 7.92 11.54 4.94
CA ARG A 94 6.72 10.98 4.31
C ARG A 94 6.94 10.67 2.83
N VAL A 95 7.66 11.54 2.13
CA VAL A 95 8.04 11.34 0.72
C VAL A 95 8.90 10.09 0.59
N ILE A 96 9.95 9.98 1.39
CA ILE A 96 10.89 8.85 1.37
C ILE A 96 10.14 7.54 1.61
N GLY A 97 9.26 7.50 2.57
CA GLY A 97 8.59 6.24 2.91
C GLY A 97 7.53 5.81 1.92
N LEU A 98 6.82 6.74 1.26
CA LEU A 98 5.92 6.41 0.16
C LEU A 98 6.70 5.89 -1.05
N GLU A 99 7.88 6.42 -1.33
CA GLU A 99 8.79 5.90 -2.35
C GLU A 99 9.29 4.49 -2.00
N LEU A 100 9.49 4.20 -0.70
CA LEU A 100 9.89 2.88 -0.21
C LEU A 100 8.73 1.86 -0.19
N GLY A 101 7.50 2.29 -0.50
CA GLY A 101 6.36 1.40 -0.69
C GLY A 101 5.46 1.20 0.52
N ALA A 102 5.50 2.07 1.54
CA ALA A 102 4.46 2.10 2.57
C ALA A 102 3.09 2.45 1.95
N ASP A 103 2.01 1.89 2.50
CA ASP A 103 0.65 2.09 1.99
C ASP A 103 -0.05 3.27 2.64
N ASP A 104 0.37 3.66 3.85
CA ASP A 104 -0.16 4.82 4.57
C ASP A 104 0.84 5.34 5.62
N TYR A 105 0.64 6.60 6.06
CA TYR A 105 1.45 7.28 7.07
C TYR A 105 0.56 7.90 8.13
N LEU A 106 0.99 7.83 9.39
CA LEU A 106 0.31 8.44 10.52
C LEU A 106 1.29 9.15 11.43
N GLY A 107 1.17 10.46 11.53
CA GLY A 107 2.02 11.29 12.40
C GLY A 107 1.66 11.14 13.88
N LYS A 108 2.67 10.95 14.75
CA LYS A 108 2.52 11.04 16.20
C LYS A 108 2.52 12.53 16.63
N PRO A 109 1.64 12.97 17.56
CA PRO A 109 0.58 12.18 18.22
C PRO A 109 -0.67 12.00 17.34
N PHE A 110 -1.28 10.83 17.40
CA PHE A 110 -2.50 10.49 16.66
C PHE A 110 -3.61 9.99 17.59
N SER A 111 -4.85 10.03 17.09
CA SER A 111 -5.95 9.42 17.82
C SER A 111 -6.09 7.93 17.45
N PRO A 112 -6.41 7.03 18.41
CA PRO A 112 -6.67 5.62 18.11
C PRO A 112 -7.81 5.43 17.09
N ARG A 113 -8.78 6.37 17.03
CA ARG A 113 -9.86 6.35 16.03
C ARG A 113 -9.36 6.62 14.61
N GLU A 114 -8.36 7.49 14.47
CA GLU A 114 -7.75 7.77 13.20
C GLU A 114 -7.00 6.54 12.67
N LEU A 115 -6.15 5.93 13.51
CA LEU A 115 -5.47 4.68 13.18
C LEU A 115 -6.47 3.59 12.78
N GLN A 116 -7.58 3.42 13.52
CA GLN A 116 -8.65 2.47 13.19
C GLN A 116 -9.25 2.72 11.79
N ALA A 117 -9.51 3.99 11.45
CA ALA A 117 -10.07 4.34 10.15
C ALA A 117 -9.12 3.96 9.01
N ARG A 118 -7.80 4.16 9.20
CA ARG A 118 -6.75 3.79 8.24
C ARG A 118 -6.61 2.28 8.09
N ILE A 119 -6.57 1.55 9.21
CA ILE A 119 -6.56 0.07 9.22
C ILE A 119 -7.76 -0.47 8.42
N LYS A 120 -8.98 0.01 8.71
CA LYS A 120 -10.18 -0.41 7.98
C LYS A 120 -10.10 -0.12 6.49
N ALA A 121 -9.56 1.04 6.12
CA ALA A 121 -9.40 1.41 4.71
C ALA A 121 -8.42 0.48 3.98
N LEU A 122 -7.28 0.17 4.58
CA LEU A 122 -6.28 -0.72 3.99
C LEU A 122 -6.76 -2.17 3.93
N LEU A 123 -7.30 -2.69 5.02
CA LEU A 123 -7.83 -4.07 5.04
C LEU A 123 -9.01 -4.25 4.07
N ARG A 124 -9.84 -3.23 3.87
CA ARG A 124 -10.88 -3.25 2.84
C ARG A 124 -10.28 -3.34 1.43
N ARG A 125 -9.22 -2.58 1.14
CA ARG A 125 -8.50 -2.63 -0.14
C ARG A 125 -7.86 -4.00 -0.36
N ALA A 126 -7.19 -4.56 0.65
CA ALA A 126 -6.64 -5.91 0.63
C ALA A 126 -7.75 -6.99 0.56
N GLY A 127 -8.92 -6.76 1.15
CA GLY A 127 -10.07 -7.68 1.17
C GLY A 127 -10.91 -7.66 -0.11
N PHE A 128 -10.85 -6.61 -0.93
CA PHE A 128 -11.45 -6.63 -2.27
C PHE A 128 -10.79 -7.67 -3.18
N ALA A 129 -9.58 -8.12 -2.86
CA ALA A 129 -8.94 -9.26 -3.49
C ALA A 129 -9.57 -10.62 -3.11
N GLN A 130 -10.46 -10.68 -2.10
CA GLN A 130 -11.09 -11.94 -1.63
C GLN A 130 -12.58 -12.08 -1.95
N ALA A 131 -13.18 -11.11 -2.65
CA ALA A 131 -14.60 -11.18 -3.03
C ALA A 131 -14.76 -11.66 -4.47
N ALA A 132 -15.02 -12.97 -4.61
CA ALA A 132 -15.40 -13.77 -5.77
C ALA A 132 -14.25 -14.38 -6.58
N PRO A 133 -14.33 -15.68 -6.91
CA PRO A 133 -13.38 -16.34 -7.80
C PRO A 133 -13.77 -16.05 -9.26
N SER A 134 -13.45 -14.90 -9.74
CA SER A 134 -13.30 -14.65 -11.15
C SER A 134 -11.81 -14.50 -11.43
N HIS A 135 -11.24 -15.42 -12.18
CA HIS A 135 -9.88 -15.29 -12.72
C HIS A 135 -9.88 -14.18 -13.78
N ASP A 136 -10.11 -12.95 -13.34
CA ASP A 136 -10.08 -11.80 -14.24
C ASP A 136 -8.63 -11.34 -14.37
N VAL A 137 -7.92 -11.97 -15.29
CA VAL A 137 -6.65 -11.43 -15.76
C VAL A 137 -6.99 -10.32 -16.74
N LEU A 138 -6.57 -9.10 -16.42
CA LEU A 138 -6.73 -7.95 -17.29
C LEU A 138 -5.45 -7.77 -18.12
N ALA A 139 -5.61 -7.73 -19.45
CA ALA A 139 -4.54 -7.42 -20.38
C ALA A 139 -4.61 -5.96 -20.82
N PHE A 140 -3.47 -5.29 -20.79
CA PHE A 140 -3.32 -3.93 -21.29
C PHE A 140 -1.88 -3.73 -21.79
N ASP A 141 -1.73 -3.20 -22.99
CA ASP A 141 -0.44 -3.08 -23.66
C ASP A 141 0.35 -4.41 -23.59
N ASP A 142 1.56 -4.40 -23.06
CA ASP A 142 2.42 -5.58 -22.91
C ASP A 142 2.27 -6.25 -21.51
N TRP A 143 1.26 -5.88 -20.73
CA TRP A 143 1.08 -6.30 -19.35
C TRP A 143 -0.19 -7.13 -19.15
N ARG A 144 -0.12 -8.04 -18.18
CA ARG A 144 -1.27 -8.80 -17.66
C ARG A 144 -1.31 -8.66 -16.15
N LEU A 145 -2.42 -8.16 -15.63
CA LEU A 145 -2.67 -8.04 -14.20
C LEU A 145 -3.59 -9.18 -13.75
N ASP A 146 -3.08 -10.06 -12.89
CA ASP A 146 -3.91 -10.96 -12.12
C ASP A 146 -4.50 -10.20 -10.93
N THR A 147 -5.81 -9.97 -10.96
CA THR A 147 -6.52 -9.17 -9.96
C THR A 147 -6.73 -9.91 -8.64
N VAL A 148 -6.52 -11.24 -8.62
CA VAL A 148 -6.63 -12.07 -7.41
C VAL A 148 -5.31 -12.13 -6.66
N SER A 149 -4.22 -12.41 -7.38
CA SER A 149 -2.89 -12.52 -6.77
C SER A 149 -2.14 -11.19 -6.66
N HIS A 150 -2.68 -10.09 -7.21
CA HIS A 150 -2.03 -8.78 -7.33
C HIS A 150 -0.69 -8.80 -8.06
N ARG A 151 -0.51 -9.78 -8.95
CA ARG A 151 0.70 -9.96 -9.72
C ARG A 151 0.56 -9.36 -11.10
N LEU A 152 1.60 -8.68 -11.52
CA LEU A 152 1.69 -8.06 -12.82
C LEU A 152 2.74 -8.82 -13.64
N TYR A 153 2.36 -9.29 -14.81
CA TYR A 153 3.23 -10.04 -15.70
C TYR A 153 3.47 -9.23 -16.97
N HIS A 154 4.72 -9.04 -17.31
CA HIS A 154 5.10 -8.48 -18.61
C HIS A 154 5.21 -9.59 -19.65
N ARG A 155 5.02 -9.26 -20.93
CA ARG A 155 5.07 -10.22 -22.04
C ARG A 155 6.41 -10.94 -22.18
N ASP A 156 7.51 -10.39 -21.65
CA ASP A 156 8.84 -11.03 -21.63
C ASP A 156 9.01 -12.07 -20.52
N GLY A 157 7.98 -12.29 -19.70
CA GLY A 157 7.97 -13.25 -18.60
C GLY A 157 8.38 -12.67 -17.26
N GLU A 158 8.72 -11.38 -17.16
CA GLU A 158 8.99 -10.74 -15.88
C GLU A 158 7.72 -10.61 -15.04
N GLU A 159 7.82 -10.98 -13.79
CA GLU A 159 6.78 -10.81 -12.77
C GLU A 159 7.11 -9.61 -11.87
N VAL A 160 6.14 -8.73 -11.70
CA VAL A 160 6.22 -7.57 -10.81
C VAL A 160 5.15 -7.70 -9.73
N ILE A 161 5.58 -7.75 -8.46
CA ILE A 161 4.67 -7.75 -7.33
C ILE A 161 4.30 -6.31 -7.00
N LEU A 162 3.00 -6.01 -7.04
CA LEU A 162 2.47 -4.68 -6.71
C LEU A 162 2.22 -4.57 -5.20
N THR A 163 2.52 -3.41 -4.62
CA THR A 163 2.01 -3.07 -3.28
C THR A 163 0.49 -2.88 -3.32
N GLY A 164 -0.19 -2.93 -2.17
CA GLY A 164 -1.63 -2.67 -2.11
C GLY A 164 -2.02 -1.31 -2.70
N ALA A 165 -1.20 -0.28 -2.49
CA ALA A 165 -1.42 1.06 -3.04
C ALA A 165 -1.19 1.11 -4.56
N ASP A 166 -0.13 0.46 -5.07
CA ASP A 166 0.15 0.40 -6.51
C ASP A 166 -0.92 -0.40 -7.25
N PHE A 167 -1.38 -1.51 -6.65
CA PHE A 167 -2.48 -2.30 -7.18
C PHE A 167 -3.78 -1.49 -7.25
N ALA A 168 -4.16 -0.80 -6.17
CA ALA A 168 -5.38 0.01 -6.13
C ALA A 168 -5.34 1.12 -7.19
N LEU A 169 -4.19 1.78 -7.36
CA LEU A 169 -4.00 2.81 -8.38
C LEU A 169 -4.07 2.23 -9.79
N LEU A 170 -3.37 1.12 -10.05
CA LEU A 170 -3.40 0.46 -11.35
C LEU A 170 -4.82 -0.01 -11.68
N LYS A 171 -5.50 -0.68 -10.73
CA LYS A 171 -6.88 -1.16 -10.89
C LYS A 171 -7.84 -0.02 -11.20
N LEU A 172 -7.71 1.13 -10.52
CA LEU A 172 -8.50 2.32 -10.80
C LEU A 172 -8.33 2.79 -12.26
N PHE A 173 -7.09 2.82 -12.77
CA PHE A 173 -6.83 3.16 -14.17
C PHE A 173 -7.38 2.12 -15.15
N LEU A 174 -7.30 0.84 -14.82
CA LEU A 174 -7.81 -0.25 -15.66
C LEU A 174 -9.35 -0.31 -15.68
N ASP A 175 -10.02 0.16 -14.63
CA ASP A 175 -11.48 0.28 -14.58
C ASP A 175 -12.00 1.50 -15.36
N HIS A 176 -11.14 2.48 -15.63
CA HIS A 176 -11.47 3.71 -16.34
C HIS A 176 -10.50 3.99 -17.51
N PRO A 177 -10.36 3.01 -18.46
CA PRO A 177 -9.40 3.15 -19.54
C PRO A 177 -9.74 4.36 -20.40
N GLN A 178 -8.72 5.10 -20.81
CA GLN A 178 -8.83 6.29 -21.67
C GLN A 178 -9.67 7.44 -21.08
N GLN A 179 -9.99 7.39 -19.78
CA GLN A 179 -10.68 8.47 -19.06
C GLN A 179 -9.67 9.28 -18.25
N ILE A 180 -9.90 10.58 -18.17
CA ILE A 180 -9.09 11.45 -17.31
C ILE A 180 -9.58 11.28 -15.88
N LEU A 181 -8.69 10.85 -15.01
CA LEU A 181 -8.91 10.80 -13.56
C LEU A 181 -8.25 12.02 -12.94
N ASP A 182 -9.05 12.82 -12.25
CA ASP A 182 -8.53 13.95 -11.49
C ASP A 182 -7.76 13.50 -10.24
N ARG A 183 -7.00 14.43 -9.66
CA ARG A 183 -6.17 14.12 -8.49
C ARG A 183 -7.00 13.77 -7.25
N ASP A 184 -8.19 14.32 -7.12
CA ASP A 184 -9.09 14.02 -6.00
C ASP A 184 -9.60 12.58 -6.10
N THR A 185 -10.00 12.14 -7.27
CA THR A 185 -10.43 10.76 -7.55
C THR A 185 -9.29 9.77 -7.28
N ILE A 186 -8.08 10.04 -7.79
CA ILE A 186 -6.91 9.20 -7.56
C ILE A 186 -6.54 9.20 -6.07
N GLY A 187 -6.50 10.38 -5.45
CA GLY A 187 -6.23 10.52 -4.03
C GLY A 187 -7.23 9.75 -3.17
N ASN A 188 -8.51 9.83 -3.43
CA ASN A 188 -9.54 9.10 -2.69
C ASN A 188 -9.42 7.58 -2.85
N ALA A 189 -8.99 7.09 -4.00
CA ALA A 189 -8.78 5.66 -4.26
C ALA A 189 -7.50 5.13 -3.61
N THR A 190 -6.45 5.97 -3.47
CA THR A 190 -5.13 5.59 -2.96
C THR A 190 -4.88 6.01 -1.52
N ARG A 191 -5.74 6.85 -0.93
CA ARG A 191 -5.57 7.46 0.39
C ARG A 191 -6.34 6.80 1.53
N GLY A 192 -5.69 6.93 2.75
CA GLY A 192 -6.34 7.35 3.97
C GLY A 192 -6.46 8.89 4.04
N ARG A 193 -7.40 9.44 4.77
CA ARG A 193 -7.68 10.91 4.88
C ARG A 193 -6.52 11.67 5.52
N GLU A 194 -5.70 12.37 4.77
CA GLU A 194 -4.63 13.25 5.30
C GLU A 194 -4.57 14.65 4.67
N PRO A 195 -4.13 15.66 5.44
CA PRO A 195 -3.97 17.03 5.00
C PRO A 195 -2.57 17.28 4.39
N MET A 196 -2.17 16.54 3.37
CA MET A 196 -1.07 16.98 2.51
C MET A 196 -1.62 17.57 1.22
N PRO A 197 -0.89 18.46 0.54
CA PRO A 197 -1.25 18.86 -0.81
C PRO A 197 -1.43 17.60 -1.65
N LEU A 198 -2.67 17.34 -2.04
CA LEU A 198 -3.13 16.13 -2.74
C LEU A 198 -2.27 15.84 -3.96
N ASP A 199 -1.83 16.90 -4.60
CA ASP A 199 -1.07 16.87 -5.84
C ASP A 199 0.24 16.10 -5.73
N ARG A 200 1.02 16.30 -4.66
CA ARG A 200 2.33 15.63 -4.53
C ARG A 200 2.22 14.14 -4.27
N ILE A 201 1.28 13.72 -3.41
CA ILE A 201 1.10 12.28 -3.11
C ILE A 201 0.65 11.53 -4.35
N VAL A 202 -0.27 12.11 -5.10
CA VAL A 202 -0.77 11.52 -6.35
C VAL A 202 0.34 11.47 -7.39
N ASP A 203 1.07 12.57 -7.57
CA ASP A 203 2.17 12.65 -8.54
C ASP A 203 3.27 11.60 -8.24
N MET A 204 3.58 11.39 -6.97
CA MET A 204 4.54 10.37 -6.54
C MET A 204 4.01 8.94 -6.75
N ALA A 205 2.75 8.67 -6.37
CA ALA A 205 2.14 7.36 -6.59
C ALA A 205 2.12 7.01 -8.08
N VAL A 206 1.77 7.98 -8.94
CA VAL A 206 1.82 7.82 -10.40
C VAL A 206 3.24 7.61 -10.91
N SER A 207 4.23 8.36 -10.36
CA SER A 207 5.63 8.21 -10.74
C SER A 207 6.15 6.80 -10.41
N ARG A 208 5.86 6.30 -9.20
CA ARG A 208 6.21 4.95 -8.78
C ARG A 208 5.54 3.89 -9.66
N LEU A 209 4.24 4.03 -9.94
CA LEU A 209 3.53 3.11 -10.82
C LEU A 209 4.10 3.08 -12.23
N ARG A 210 4.48 4.25 -12.80
CA ARG A 210 5.19 4.32 -14.09
C ARG A 210 6.50 3.53 -14.07
N GLN A 211 7.28 3.62 -13.01
CA GLN A 211 8.51 2.83 -12.88
C GLN A 211 8.21 1.32 -12.87
N ARG A 212 7.17 0.87 -12.14
CA ARG A 212 6.73 -0.53 -12.13
C ARG A 212 6.29 -1.01 -13.51
N LEU A 213 5.62 -0.14 -14.27
CA LEU A 213 5.14 -0.41 -15.64
C LEU A 213 6.21 -0.15 -16.72
N ARG A 214 7.45 0.17 -16.34
CA ARG A 214 8.52 0.57 -17.28
C ARG A 214 8.12 1.73 -18.20
N ASP A 215 7.13 2.54 -17.81
CA ASP A 215 6.62 3.70 -18.54
C ASP A 215 7.48 4.94 -18.25
N ILE A 216 8.79 4.82 -18.56
CA ILE A 216 9.83 5.82 -18.24
C ILE A 216 10.12 6.79 -19.38
N ASP A 217 9.45 6.64 -20.51
CA ASP A 217 9.60 7.51 -21.69
C ASP A 217 9.22 8.96 -21.38
N LYS A 218 9.73 9.88 -22.16
CA LYS A 218 9.41 11.30 -22.06
C LYS A 218 8.87 11.80 -23.41
N PRO A 219 7.54 12.00 -23.49
CA PRO A 219 6.49 11.83 -22.49
C PRO A 219 6.13 10.34 -22.22
N PRO A 220 5.58 10.02 -21.02
CA PRO A 220 5.13 8.68 -20.70
C PRO A 220 4.07 8.18 -21.68
N ARG A 221 4.15 6.90 -22.03
CA ARG A 221 3.30 6.28 -23.05
C ARG A 221 1.98 5.76 -22.49
N LEU A 222 2.06 5.03 -21.35
CA LEU A 222 0.92 4.34 -20.75
C LEU A 222 0.09 5.26 -19.86
N ILE A 223 0.70 5.83 -18.83
CA ILE A 223 0.00 6.74 -17.92
C ILE A 223 0.38 8.17 -18.28
N ARG A 224 -0.49 8.87 -18.99
CA ARG A 224 -0.25 10.23 -19.49
C ARG A 224 -0.70 11.28 -18.50
N THR A 225 0.07 12.36 -18.36
CA THR A 225 -0.33 13.54 -17.59
C THR A 225 -1.14 14.47 -18.49
N VAL A 226 -2.33 14.83 -18.04
CA VAL A 226 -3.17 15.86 -18.65
C VAL A 226 -3.07 17.11 -17.78
N ARG A 227 -2.32 18.11 -18.27
CA ARG A 227 -2.04 19.33 -17.50
C ARG A 227 -3.32 20.01 -17.03
N GLY A 228 -3.37 20.33 -15.74
CA GLY A 228 -4.52 20.97 -15.09
C GLY A 228 -5.72 20.05 -14.83
N SER A 229 -5.73 18.80 -15.35
CA SER A 229 -6.90 17.90 -15.22
C SER A 229 -6.60 16.60 -14.48
N GLY A 230 -5.37 16.04 -14.57
CA GLY A 230 -5.04 14.79 -13.90
C GLY A 230 -4.25 13.83 -14.75
N TYR A 231 -4.62 12.55 -14.71
CA TYR A 231 -3.92 11.47 -15.39
C TYR A 231 -4.89 10.57 -16.15
N LEU A 232 -4.41 9.90 -17.19
CA LEU A 232 -5.20 8.92 -17.92
C LEU A 232 -4.33 7.71 -18.32
N LEU A 233 -4.92 6.53 -18.33
CA LEU A 233 -4.31 5.34 -18.92
C LEU A 233 -4.61 5.33 -20.43
N ALA A 234 -3.57 5.44 -21.26
CA ALA A 234 -3.69 5.49 -22.73
C ALA A 234 -3.61 4.09 -23.37
N ALA A 235 -4.03 3.05 -22.66
CA ALA A 235 -4.07 1.68 -23.17
C ALA A 235 -5.51 1.19 -23.33
N HIS A 236 -5.70 0.23 -24.22
CA HIS A 236 -6.92 -0.57 -24.28
C HIS A 236 -6.83 -1.69 -23.24
N VAL A 237 -7.92 -1.93 -22.50
CA VAL A 237 -8.00 -2.97 -21.48
C VAL A 237 -8.97 -4.05 -21.95
N SER A 238 -8.55 -5.30 -21.85
CA SER A 238 -9.38 -6.44 -22.20
C SER A 238 -9.21 -7.57 -21.17
N PRO A 239 -10.23 -8.41 -20.93
CA PRO A 239 -10.03 -9.66 -20.23
C PRO A 239 -9.01 -10.52 -20.98
N ALA A 240 -8.03 -11.07 -20.26
CA ALA A 240 -7.11 -12.04 -20.81
C ALA A 240 -7.66 -13.44 -20.57
N SER A 241 -7.79 -14.19 -21.63
CA SER A 241 -8.20 -15.61 -21.59
C SER A 241 -7.07 -16.48 -21.09
#